data_6ae7f47862fbc609363b06dd1d823cf7
#
_entry.id   6ae7f47862fbc609363b06dd1d823cf7
#
_cell.length_a   1.000
_cell.length_b   1.000
_cell.length_c   1.000
_cell.angle_alpha   90.00
_cell.angle_beta   90.00
_cell.angle_gamma   90.00
#
_symmetry.space_group_name_H-M   'P 1'
#
loop_
_entity.id
_entity.type
_entity.pdbx_description
1 polymer ?
#
loop_
_entity_poly.entity_id
_entity_poly.type
_entity_poly.pdbx_seq_one_letter_code
_entity_poly.pdbx_strand_id
1 'polypeptide(L)'
;PAGTVNAIALVVDYLLDNRLCSEEEARALEMLRRLHASTDGSSVGIAAQDDVFDPLTCVGGVIKLENGALRQSIDIRFPTSTNAETLCAALSKLAQDAGGSFLPDSARVPFYIDPNTPVIQTLIRTYNDVTGKNAQPFTMGGGTYARHFKCAVSFGMEETGEPAPEWVGPMHGPDEGVSEALLFKALK
;
A
#
# COMPACT_ATOMS: atom_id res chain seq x y z
N PRO A 1 0.66 -8.98 2.32
CA PRO A 1 2.06 -9.13 1.91
C PRO A 1 2.18 -9.98 0.65
N ALA A 2 3.19 -9.75 -0.18
CA ALA A 2 3.46 -10.59 -1.33
C ALA A 2 3.63 -12.06 -0.89
N GLY A 3 3.02 -12.99 -1.63
CA GLY A 3 3.08 -14.43 -1.33
C GLY A 3 2.05 -14.94 -0.32
N THR A 4 1.16 -14.08 0.21
CA THR A 4 0.03 -14.54 1.03
C THR A 4 -1.22 -14.76 0.17
N VAL A 5 -2.04 -15.70 0.59
CA VAL A 5 -3.31 -16.00 -0.07
C VAL A 5 -4.41 -15.14 0.54
N ASN A 6 -5.15 -14.41 -0.29
CA ASN A 6 -6.29 -13.62 0.16
C ASN A 6 -7.51 -14.54 0.35
N ALA A 7 -8.06 -14.60 1.56
CA ALA A 7 -9.21 -15.44 1.88
C ALA A 7 -10.46 -15.10 1.04
N ILE A 8 -10.63 -13.82 0.67
CA ILE A 8 -11.75 -13.40 -0.19
C ILE A 8 -11.63 -14.04 -1.57
N ALA A 9 -10.42 -14.05 -2.15
CA ALA A 9 -10.16 -14.70 -3.43
C ALA A 9 -10.55 -16.18 -3.41
N LEU A 10 -10.16 -16.90 -2.36
CA LEU A 10 -10.52 -18.32 -2.20
C LEU A 10 -12.04 -18.57 -2.15
N VAL A 11 -12.76 -17.72 -1.42
CA VAL A 11 -14.22 -17.82 -1.32
C VAL A 11 -14.87 -17.50 -2.66
N VAL A 12 -14.41 -16.45 -3.34
CA VAL A 12 -14.91 -16.06 -4.67
C VAL A 12 -14.70 -17.19 -5.67
N ASP A 13 -13.51 -17.77 -5.73
CA ASP A 13 -13.20 -18.90 -6.60
C ASP A 13 -14.09 -20.10 -6.29
N TYR A 14 -14.23 -20.45 -5.01
CA TYR A 14 -15.07 -21.57 -4.59
C TYR A 14 -16.53 -21.40 -5.02
N LEU A 15 -17.12 -20.22 -4.83
CA LEU A 15 -18.51 -19.94 -5.21
C LEU A 15 -18.71 -20.05 -6.73
N LEU A 16 -17.82 -19.48 -7.51
CA LEU A 16 -17.89 -19.49 -8.98
C LEU A 16 -17.66 -20.88 -9.55
N ASP A 17 -16.62 -21.56 -9.11
CA ASP A 17 -16.20 -22.88 -9.65
C ASP A 17 -17.23 -23.97 -9.34
N ASN A 18 -17.95 -23.85 -8.21
CA ASN A 18 -19.01 -24.77 -7.84
C ASN A 18 -20.43 -24.30 -8.24
N ARG A 19 -20.55 -23.15 -8.94
CA ARG A 19 -21.82 -22.57 -9.39
C ARG A 19 -22.82 -22.36 -8.24
N LEU A 20 -22.31 -21.85 -7.10
CA LEU A 20 -23.09 -21.59 -5.89
C LEU A 20 -23.64 -20.16 -5.83
N CYS A 21 -23.85 -19.52 -6.96
CA CYS A 21 -24.34 -18.15 -7.10
C CYS A 21 -25.27 -18.04 -8.31
N SER A 22 -26.18 -17.05 -8.29
CA SER A 22 -27.01 -16.69 -9.43
C SER A 22 -26.17 -16.04 -10.54
N GLU A 23 -26.74 -15.88 -11.73
CA GLU A 23 -26.07 -15.20 -12.86
C GLU A 23 -25.72 -13.74 -12.55
N GLU A 24 -26.54 -13.06 -11.74
CA GLU A 24 -26.29 -11.69 -11.33
C GLU A 24 -25.12 -11.62 -10.33
N GLU A 25 -25.12 -12.47 -9.32
CA GLU A 25 -24.04 -12.58 -8.35
C GLU A 25 -22.74 -13.02 -9.02
N ALA A 26 -22.79 -13.92 -10.01
CA ALA A 26 -21.63 -14.37 -10.75
C ALA A 26 -20.89 -13.20 -11.44
N ARG A 27 -21.60 -12.22 -12.00
CA ARG A 27 -20.96 -11.04 -12.61
C ARG A 27 -20.15 -10.22 -11.59
N ALA A 28 -20.70 -10.02 -10.40
CA ALA A 28 -20.00 -9.34 -9.32
C ALA A 28 -18.79 -10.15 -8.82
N LEU A 29 -18.98 -11.46 -8.64
CA LEU A 29 -17.91 -12.35 -8.19
C LEU A 29 -16.78 -12.48 -9.23
N GLU A 30 -17.08 -12.50 -10.53
CA GLU A 30 -16.06 -12.49 -11.59
C GLU A 30 -15.24 -11.18 -11.59
N MET A 31 -15.88 -10.05 -11.32
CA MET A 31 -15.17 -8.78 -11.14
C MET A 31 -14.23 -8.86 -9.93
N LEU A 32 -14.68 -9.43 -8.80
CA LEU A 32 -13.84 -9.65 -7.63
C LEU A 32 -12.71 -10.65 -7.89
N ARG A 33 -12.98 -11.77 -8.59
CA ARG A 33 -11.94 -12.71 -9.03
C ARG A 33 -10.83 -11.99 -9.81
N ARG A 34 -11.23 -11.16 -10.78
CA ARG A 34 -10.31 -10.35 -11.56
C ARG A 34 -9.54 -9.35 -10.69
N LEU A 35 -10.21 -8.68 -9.75
CA LEU A 35 -9.56 -7.74 -8.83
C LEU A 35 -8.49 -8.40 -7.97
N HIS A 36 -8.73 -9.62 -7.52
CA HIS A 36 -7.82 -10.39 -6.65
C HIS A 36 -6.76 -11.19 -7.41
N ALA A 37 -6.81 -11.24 -8.74
CA ALA A 37 -5.87 -12.02 -9.55
C ALA A 37 -4.44 -11.45 -9.55
N SER A 38 -4.28 -10.16 -9.23
CA SER A 38 -2.97 -9.54 -9.04
C SER A 38 -2.99 -8.54 -7.88
N THR A 39 -1.84 -8.30 -7.28
CA THR A 39 -1.67 -7.30 -6.21
C THR A 39 -1.04 -6.00 -6.69
N ASP A 40 -0.65 -5.92 -7.95
CA ASP A 40 -0.07 -4.76 -8.62
C ASP A 40 -1.07 -3.98 -9.51
N GLY A 41 -2.34 -4.42 -9.50
CA GLY A 41 -3.39 -3.84 -10.32
C GLY A 41 -3.37 -4.20 -11.80
N SER A 42 -2.43 -5.03 -12.26
CA SER A 42 -2.31 -5.44 -13.67
C SER A 42 -3.55 -6.16 -14.17
N SER A 43 -4.15 -7.02 -13.35
CA SER A 43 -5.37 -7.77 -13.68
C SER A 43 -6.58 -6.89 -13.98
N VAL A 44 -6.61 -5.67 -13.46
CA VAL A 44 -7.69 -4.68 -13.68
C VAL A 44 -7.23 -3.47 -14.49
N GLY A 45 -5.99 -3.49 -15.01
CA GLY A 45 -5.48 -2.50 -15.95
C GLY A 45 -5.08 -1.16 -15.31
N ILE A 46 -4.73 -1.15 -14.01
CA ILE A 46 -4.30 0.06 -13.29
C ILE A 46 -2.83 0.00 -12.83
N ALA A 47 -2.07 -1.00 -13.26
CA ALA A 47 -0.65 -1.10 -12.90
C ALA A 47 0.11 0.17 -13.27
N ALA A 48 0.96 0.64 -12.37
CA ALA A 48 1.80 1.82 -12.56
C ALA A 48 3.13 1.65 -11.84
N GLN A 49 4.18 2.23 -12.40
CA GLN A 49 5.54 2.14 -11.89
C GLN A 49 6.31 3.41 -12.24
N ASP A 50 7.22 3.84 -11.37
CA ASP A 50 8.23 4.87 -11.66
C ASP A 50 9.56 4.55 -10.94
N ASP A 51 10.53 5.44 -11.06
CA ASP A 51 11.86 5.27 -10.47
C ASP A 51 11.97 5.86 -9.04
N VAL A 52 10.88 6.41 -8.52
CA VAL A 52 10.84 7.14 -7.24
C VAL A 52 10.21 6.30 -6.14
N PHE A 53 9.10 5.63 -6.46
CA PHE A 53 8.32 4.82 -5.54
C PHE A 53 8.24 3.37 -5.99
N ASP A 54 7.90 2.50 -5.04
CA ASP A 54 7.55 1.12 -5.35
C ASP A 54 6.38 1.07 -6.36
N PRO A 55 6.27 0.00 -7.15
CA PRO A 55 5.14 -0.21 -8.05
C PRO A 55 3.80 -0.12 -7.33
N LEU A 56 2.75 0.26 -8.07
CA LEU A 56 1.39 0.29 -7.55
C LEU A 56 1.03 -1.02 -6.85
N THR A 57 0.39 -0.90 -5.69
CA THR A 57 -0.25 -2.04 -5.03
C THR A 57 -1.77 -1.84 -4.98
N CYS A 58 -2.52 -2.90 -5.25
CA CYS A 58 -3.99 -2.92 -5.21
C CYS A 58 -4.43 -4.18 -4.45
N VAL A 59 -4.96 -3.99 -3.26
CA VAL A 59 -5.33 -5.11 -2.38
C VAL A 59 -6.77 -4.97 -1.91
N GLY A 60 -7.59 -5.99 -2.18
CA GLY A 60 -8.92 -6.12 -1.59
C GLY A 60 -8.80 -6.49 -0.11
N GLY A 61 -9.35 -5.65 0.74
CA GLY A 61 -9.27 -5.77 2.20
C GLY A 61 -10.48 -6.51 2.80
N VAL A 62 -11.48 -5.77 3.23
CA VAL A 62 -12.66 -6.31 3.91
C VAL A 62 -13.82 -6.45 2.94
N ILE A 63 -14.51 -7.60 2.97
CA ILE A 63 -15.77 -7.81 2.25
C ILE A 63 -16.91 -7.98 3.25
N LYS A 64 -18.07 -7.37 2.95
CA LYS A 64 -19.27 -7.43 3.76
C LYS A 64 -20.51 -7.53 2.88
N LEU A 65 -21.53 -8.24 3.36
CA LEU A 65 -22.88 -8.18 2.81
C LEU A 65 -23.71 -7.25 3.68
N GLU A 66 -24.11 -6.11 3.13
CA GLU A 66 -24.90 -5.09 3.83
C GLU A 66 -26.14 -4.73 3.00
N ASN A 67 -27.33 -4.90 3.59
CA ASN A 67 -28.61 -4.59 2.94
C ASN A 67 -28.79 -5.27 1.57
N GLY A 68 -28.32 -6.50 1.43
CA GLY A 68 -28.38 -7.26 0.18
C GLY A 68 -27.34 -6.87 -0.87
N ALA A 69 -26.45 -5.94 -0.57
CA ALA A 69 -25.37 -5.53 -1.45
C ALA A 69 -24.00 -5.99 -0.91
N LEU A 70 -23.18 -6.52 -1.82
CA LEU A 70 -21.81 -6.89 -1.51
C LEU A 70 -20.91 -5.66 -1.56
N ARG A 71 -20.23 -5.35 -0.47
CA ARG A 71 -19.28 -4.22 -0.36
C ARG A 71 -17.90 -4.74 -0.05
N GLN A 72 -16.91 -4.29 -0.83
CA GLN A 72 -15.50 -4.59 -0.60
C GLN A 72 -14.67 -3.32 -0.56
N SER A 73 -13.81 -3.22 0.45
CA SER A 73 -12.80 -2.17 0.51
C SER A 73 -11.58 -2.55 -0.34
N ILE A 74 -10.95 -1.54 -0.96
CA ILE A 74 -9.73 -1.68 -1.73
C ILE A 74 -8.72 -0.67 -1.21
N ASP A 75 -7.53 -1.13 -0.83
CA ASP A 75 -6.38 -0.28 -0.52
C ASP A 75 -5.49 -0.21 -1.76
N ILE A 76 -5.20 1.01 -2.22
CA ILE A 76 -4.33 1.26 -3.37
C ILE A 76 -3.24 2.24 -2.95
N ARG A 77 -1.99 1.83 -3.15
CA ARG A 77 -0.83 2.70 -3.04
C ARG A 77 -0.23 2.86 -4.43
N PHE A 78 0.04 4.07 -4.83
CA PHE A 78 0.42 4.33 -6.22
C PHE A 78 1.57 5.33 -6.31
N PRO A 79 2.45 5.16 -7.32
CA PRO A 79 3.58 6.02 -7.59
C PRO A 79 3.15 7.33 -8.28
N THR A 80 4.12 8.20 -8.56
CA THR A 80 3.86 9.51 -9.20
C THR A 80 3.53 9.43 -10.69
N SER A 81 3.73 8.27 -11.32
CA SER A 81 3.40 8.01 -12.74
C SER A 81 1.90 7.87 -13.02
N THR A 82 1.07 7.80 -11.98
CA THR A 82 -0.40 7.79 -12.09
C THR A 82 -1.02 8.76 -11.07
N ASN A 83 -2.33 8.88 -11.06
CA ASN A 83 -3.05 9.76 -10.14
C ASN A 83 -4.40 9.17 -9.73
N ALA A 84 -4.97 9.70 -8.66
CA ALA A 84 -6.23 9.22 -8.10
C ALA A 84 -7.41 9.33 -9.08
N GLU A 85 -7.46 10.35 -9.94
CA GLU A 85 -8.53 10.55 -10.91
C GLU A 85 -8.56 9.40 -11.94
N THR A 86 -7.39 9.08 -12.51
CA THR A 86 -7.24 7.96 -13.45
C THR A 86 -7.63 6.63 -12.81
N LEU A 87 -7.17 6.37 -11.58
CA LEU A 87 -7.48 5.15 -10.85
C LEU A 87 -8.98 5.05 -10.52
N CYS A 88 -9.58 6.14 -10.04
CA CYS A 88 -11.02 6.19 -9.76
C CYS A 88 -11.86 5.97 -11.03
N ALA A 89 -11.47 6.54 -12.16
CA ALA A 89 -12.17 6.34 -13.44
C ALA A 89 -12.12 4.86 -13.87
N ALA A 90 -10.95 4.23 -13.80
CA ALA A 90 -10.79 2.82 -14.16
C ALA A 90 -11.59 1.89 -13.24
N LEU A 91 -11.54 2.11 -11.93
CA LEU A 91 -12.29 1.30 -10.96
C LEU A 91 -13.81 1.55 -11.04
N SER A 92 -14.24 2.79 -11.30
CA SER A 92 -15.65 3.10 -11.55
C SER A 92 -16.18 2.34 -12.76
N LYS A 93 -15.41 2.33 -13.86
CA LYS A 93 -15.80 1.58 -15.05
C LYS A 93 -15.86 0.07 -14.75
N LEU A 94 -14.87 -0.49 -14.06
CA LEU A 94 -14.85 -1.90 -13.67
C LEU A 94 -16.08 -2.29 -12.86
N ALA A 95 -16.46 -1.47 -11.87
CA ALA A 95 -17.62 -1.71 -11.03
C ALA A 95 -18.93 -1.60 -11.83
N GLN A 96 -19.06 -0.59 -12.70
CA GLN A 96 -20.23 -0.40 -13.55
C GLN A 96 -20.44 -1.56 -14.53
N ASP A 97 -19.38 -2.05 -15.15
CA ASP A 97 -19.41 -3.20 -16.06
C ASP A 97 -19.92 -4.48 -15.35
N ALA A 98 -19.76 -4.56 -14.02
CA ALA A 98 -20.25 -5.65 -13.17
C ALA A 98 -21.63 -5.36 -12.52
N GLY A 99 -22.27 -4.24 -12.85
CA GLY A 99 -23.56 -3.85 -12.27
C GLY A 99 -23.48 -3.19 -10.90
N GLY A 100 -22.29 -2.79 -10.47
CA GLY A 100 -22.04 -2.15 -9.19
C GLY A 100 -21.61 -0.69 -9.29
N SER A 101 -21.06 -0.15 -8.22
CA SER A 101 -20.53 1.21 -8.16
C SER A 101 -19.21 1.23 -7.37
N PHE A 102 -18.33 2.15 -7.72
CA PHE A 102 -17.14 2.46 -6.97
C PHE A 102 -17.30 3.79 -6.23
N LEU A 103 -17.01 3.79 -4.94
CA LEU A 103 -17.08 4.98 -4.08
C LEU A 103 -15.69 5.24 -3.50
N PRO A 104 -14.99 6.29 -3.94
CA PRO A 104 -13.72 6.66 -3.32
C PRO A 104 -13.97 7.19 -1.90
N ASP A 105 -13.31 6.60 -0.91
CA ASP A 105 -13.36 7.04 0.48
C ASP A 105 -12.35 8.14 0.75
N SER A 106 -11.10 7.92 0.36
CA SER A 106 -10.03 8.90 0.47
C SER A 106 -9.03 8.73 -0.67
N ALA A 107 -8.50 9.85 -1.16
CA ALA A 107 -7.40 9.84 -2.11
C ALA A 107 -6.33 10.82 -1.65
N ARG A 108 -5.09 10.36 -1.61
CA ARG A 108 -3.94 11.17 -1.20
C ARG A 108 -2.88 11.14 -2.29
N VAL A 109 -2.37 12.30 -2.65
CA VAL A 109 -1.26 12.43 -3.59
C VAL A 109 0.00 11.84 -2.95
N PRO A 110 0.85 11.11 -3.71
CA PRO A 110 2.17 10.72 -3.25
C PRO A 110 2.95 11.93 -2.73
N PHE A 111 3.58 11.78 -1.58
CA PHE A 111 4.38 12.83 -0.96
C PHE A 111 5.86 12.59 -1.25
N TYR A 112 6.48 13.51 -1.97
CA TYR A 112 7.87 13.41 -2.40
C TYR A 112 8.62 14.72 -2.15
N ILE A 113 9.81 14.60 -1.58
CA ILE A 113 10.79 15.69 -1.45
C ILE A 113 12.04 15.28 -2.23
N ASP A 114 12.52 16.15 -3.10
CA ASP A 114 13.72 15.88 -3.89
C ASP A 114 14.92 15.63 -2.95
N PRO A 115 15.53 14.43 -3.02
CA PRO A 115 16.66 14.07 -2.18
C PRO A 115 17.89 14.97 -2.38
N ASN A 116 18.01 15.66 -3.52
CA ASN A 116 19.14 16.56 -3.82
C ASN A 116 19.03 17.94 -3.14
N THR A 117 17.96 18.20 -2.42
CA THR A 117 17.84 19.47 -1.68
C THR A 117 18.92 19.58 -0.58
N PRO A 118 19.44 20.80 -0.30
CA PRO A 118 20.49 21.00 0.70
C PRO A 118 20.12 20.46 2.09
N VAL A 119 18.83 20.53 2.45
CA VAL A 119 18.34 20.03 3.74
C VAL A 119 18.49 18.51 3.81
N ILE A 120 18.01 17.78 2.79
CA ILE A 120 18.11 16.30 2.75
C ILE A 120 19.57 15.86 2.70
N GLN A 121 20.38 16.53 1.89
CA GLN A 121 21.82 16.23 1.82
C GLN A 121 22.55 16.50 3.16
N THR A 122 22.10 17.47 3.93
CA THR A 122 22.65 17.71 5.27
C THR A 122 22.23 16.60 6.24
N LEU A 123 20.94 16.20 6.22
CA LEU A 123 20.43 15.14 7.08
C LEU A 123 21.16 13.81 6.81
N ILE A 124 21.27 13.41 5.55
CA ILE A 124 21.89 12.13 5.22
C ILE A 124 23.41 12.12 5.52
N ARG A 125 24.10 13.24 5.29
CA ARG A 125 25.50 13.38 5.67
C ARG A 125 25.66 13.24 7.18
N THR A 126 24.87 13.97 7.97
CA THR A 126 24.91 13.87 9.44
C THR A 126 24.64 12.45 9.93
N TYR A 127 23.63 11.79 9.35
CA TYR A 127 23.35 10.39 9.66
C TYR A 127 24.55 9.49 9.36
N ASN A 128 25.18 9.64 8.21
CA ASN A 128 26.33 8.84 7.82
C ASN A 128 27.55 9.11 8.71
N ASP A 129 27.79 10.37 9.08
CA ASP A 129 28.89 10.77 9.98
C ASP A 129 28.71 10.16 11.39
N VAL A 130 27.48 10.18 11.92
CA VAL A 130 27.19 9.63 13.26
C VAL A 130 27.18 8.10 13.27
N THR A 131 26.68 7.48 12.22
CA THR A 131 26.49 6.01 12.17
C THR A 131 27.66 5.26 11.58
N GLY A 132 28.56 5.95 10.83
CA GLY A 132 29.63 5.34 10.04
C GLY A 132 29.10 4.58 8.82
N LYS A 133 27.83 4.79 8.42
CA LYS A 133 27.17 4.15 7.27
C LYS A 133 27.35 4.98 6.00
N ASN A 134 26.94 4.41 4.87
CA ASN A 134 26.81 5.09 3.59
C ASN A 134 25.37 4.96 3.11
N ALA A 135 24.44 5.41 3.95
CA ALA A 135 23.02 5.36 3.66
C ALA A 135 22.62 6.41 2.61
N GLN A 136 21.56 6.13 1.90
CA GLN A 136 20.93 7.04 0.94
C GLN A 136 19.48 7.34 1.37
N PRO A 137 18.91 8.48 1.02
CA PRO A 137 17.49 8.73 1.16
C PRO A 137 16.68 7.67 0.41
N PHE A 138 15.53 7.30 0.95
CA PHE A 138 14.64 6.34 0.33
C PHE A 138 13.18 6.77 0.47
N THR A 139 12.31 6.21 -0.35
CA THR A 139 10.86 6.35 -0.25
C THR A 139 10.25 5.11 0.40
N MET A 140 9.06 5.24 0.94
CA MET A 140 8.33 4.13 1.53
C MET A 140 6.85 4.20 1.18
N GLY A 141 6.18 3.05 1.07
CA GLY A 141 4.75 2.95 0.75
C GLY A 141 3.81 3.41 1.87
N GLY A 142 4.33 3.69 3.08
CA GLY A 142 3.57 4.19 4.22
C GLY A 142 3.47 5.71 4.27
N GLY A 143 2.42 6.22 4.90
CA GLY A 143 2.30 7.67 5.17
C GLY A 143 2.88 8.02 6.53
N THR A 144 3.63 9.12 6.61
CA THR A 144 4.16 9.67 7.85
C THR A 144 3.58 11.05 8.14
N TYR A 145 3.81 11.57 9.35
CA TYR A 145 3.41 12.93 9.72
C TYR A 145 4.09 14.01 8.88
N ALA A 146 5.23 13.71 8.26
CA ALA A 146 5.97 14.63 7.41
C ALA A 146 5.09 15.22 6.28
N ARG A 147 4.17 14.44 5.74
CA ARG A 147 3.25 14.87 4.68
C ARG A 147 2.32 16.05 5.03
N HIS A 148 2.17 16.37 6.31
CA HIS A 148 1.36 17.49 6.77
C HIS A 148 2.12 18.82 6.77
N PHE A 149 3.39 18.81 6.42
CA PHE A 149 4.26 19.98 6.38
C PHE A 149 4.81 20.21 4.96
N LYS A 150 5.04 21.45 4.58
CA LYS A 150 5.53 21.80 3.24
C LYS A 150 6.96 21.30 2.95
N CYS A 151 7.79 21.27 3.98
CA CYS A 151 9.20 20.87 3.88
C CYS A 151 9.54 20.01 5.11
N ALA A 152 9.17 18.76 5.08
CA ALA A 152 9.50 17.82 6.13
C ALA A 152 9.77 16.43 5.54
N VAL A 153 10.58 15.66 6.21
CA VAL A 153 10.85 14.26 5.90
C VAL A 153 10.82 13.47 7.19
N SER A 154 10.60 12.18 7.08
CA SER A 154 10.83 11.28 8.21
C SER A 154 12.32 11.03 8.34
N PHE A 155 12.81 11.15 9.56
CA PHE A 155 14.18 10.89 9.93
C PHE A 155 14.17 10.23 11.31
N GLY A 156 14.86 9.13 11.47
CA GLY A 156 14.77 8.44 12.76
C GLY A 156 15.59 7.16 12.85
N MET A 157 15.20 6.36 13.82
CA MET A 157 15.95 5.27 14.39
C MET A 157 15.84 3.94 13.64
N GLU A 158 14.92 3.80 12.72
CA GLU A 158 14.76 2.56 11.99
C GLU A 158 15.93 2.39 11.01
N GLU A 159 16.66 1.30 11.17
CA GLU A 159 17.77 0.95 10.29
C GLU A 159 17.31 -0.12 9.30
N THR A 160 17.15 0.27 8.04
CA THR A 160 16.79 -0.66 6.97
C THR A 160 17.83 -1.78 6.83
N GLY A 161 17.34 -3.02 6.80
CA GLY A 161 18.20 -4.20 6.59
C GLY A 161 18.79 -4.82 7.86
N GLU A 162 18.55 -4.26 9.05
CA GLU A 162 18.87 -4.94 10.30
C GLU A 162 17.66 -5.75 10.77
N PRO A 163 17.81 -7.08 10.93
CA PRO A 163 16.70 -7.91 11.39
C PRO A 163 16.37 -7.59 12.84
N ALA A 164 15.09 -7.41 13.14
CA ALA A 164 14.62 -7.36 14.51
C ALA A 164 14.81 -8.73 15.18
N PRO A 165 14.98 -8.79 16.53
CA PRO A 165 14.96 -10.05 17.25
C PRO A 165 13.67 -10.84 16.98
N GLU A 166 13.74 -12.17 16.99
CA GLU A 166 12.60 -13.05 16.68
C GLU A 166 11.34 -12.81 17.56
N TRP A 167 11.54 -12.29 18.77
CA TRP A 167 10.45 -11.97 19.70
C TRP A 167 9.80 -10.60 19.45
N VAL A 168 10.35 -9.79 18.55
CA VAL A 168 9.74 -8.51 18.14
C VAL A 168 8.83 -8.75 16.95
N GLY A 169 7.56 -8.42 17.12
CA GLY A 169 6.54 -8.52 16.09
C GLY A 169 6.69 -7.49 14.97
N PRO A 170 5.98 -7.71 13.87
CA PRO A 170 6.04 -6.80 12.74
C PRO A 170 5.37 -5.46 13.07
N MET A 171 5.72 -4.43 12.33
CA MET A 171 5.09 -3.10 12.40
C MET A 171 3.55 -3.23 12.33
N HIS A 172 2.86 -2.59 13.28
CA HIS A 172 1.40 -2.66 13.47
C HIS A 172 0.87 -4.06 13.84
N GLY A 173 1.73 -4.97 14.25
CA GLY A 173 1.38 -6.30 14.71
C GLY A 173 1.48 -6.48 16.23
N PRO A 174 1.09 -7.66 16.73
CA PRO A 174 1.35 -8.03 18.11
C PRO A 174 2.84 -7.99 18.43
N ASP A 175 3.19 -7.60 19.66
CA ASP A 175 4.58 -7.53 20.14
C ASP A 175 5.49 -6.59 19.33
N GLU A 176 4.90 -5.59 18.64
CA GLU A 176 5.69 -4.52 18.00
C GLU A 176 6.56 -3.84 19.06
N GLY A 177 7.83 -3.67 18.73
CA GLY A 177 8.79 -3.09 19.65
C GLY A 177 9.92 -2.33 18.95
N VAL A 178 10.65 -1.56 19.74
CA VAL A 178 11.80 -0.78 19.29
C VAL A 178 13.00 -1.03 20.20
N SER A 179 14.18 -1.04 19.61
CA SER A 179 15.43 -1.14 20.38
C SER A 179 15.73 0.17 21.12
N GLU A 180 15.91 0.11 22.44
CA GLU A 180 16.36 1.27 23.24
C GLU A 180 17.68 1.83 22.71
N ALA A 181 18.60 0.97 22.28
CA ALA A 181 19.90 1.39 21.74
C ALA A 181 19.73 2.22 20.46
N LEU A 182 18.82 1.81 19.55
CA LEU A 182 18.49 2.58 18.36
C LEU A 182 17.80 3.90 18.70
N LEU A 183 16.92 3.90 19.70
CA LEU A 183 16.25 5.11 20.16
C LEU A 183 17.27 6.14 20.69
N PHE A 184 18.20 5.71 21.55
CA PHE A 184 19.27 6.60 22.03
C PHE A 184 20.26 7.03 20.95
N LYS A 185 20.47 6.20 19.93
CA LYS A 185 21.30 6.56 18.77
C LYS A 185 20.62 7.67 17.93
N ALA A 186 19.30 7.59 17.77
CA ALA A 186 18.55 8.58 17.02
C ALA A 186 18.45 9.96 17.72
N LEU A 187 18.76 10.04 19.02
CA LEU A 187 18.79 11.28 19.78
C LEU A 187 20.12 12.05 19.66
N LYS A 188 21.15 11.47 19.05
CA LYS A 188 22.46 12.10 18.83
C LYS A 188 22.50 12.87 17.52
#